data_992a423efa139ceae4f996e6a91b4645
#
_entry.id   992a423efa139ceae4f996e6a91b4645
#
_cell.length_a   1.000
_cell.length_b   1.000
_cell.length_c   1.000
_cell.angle_alpha   90.00
_cell.angle_beta   90.00
_cell.angle_gamma   90.00
#
_symmetry.space_group_name_H-M   'P 1'
#
loop_
_entity.id
_entity.type
_entity.pdbx_description
1 polymer ?
#
loop_
_entity_poly.entity_id
_entity_poly.type
_entity_poly.pdbx_seq_one_letter_code
_entity_poly.pdbx_strand_id
1 'polypeptide(L)'
;MIIPLAGHKYLEVVEVLDHPASDKAPFGQAVRARSAAGGGWMGWCVEVDDLAPFEERLGRAAVNGNRKFPDGRELVWKQIGILGLIADPQVPYMLKWQGDPSLHPSNAYDSSLKMSCLTIAGSASRVTEWLGEPVEKPLEDVAVEWVAPHGTPGILSVTFETANGAVTL
;
A
#
# COMPACT_ATOMS: atom_id res chain seq x y z
N MET A 1 -1.28 12.53 4.07
CA MET A 1 -2.47 13.01 3.34
C MET A 1 -3.09 11.80 2.64
N ILE A 2 -4.44 11.71 2.63
CA ILE A 2 -5.16 10.65 1.89
C ILE A 2 -5.84 11.29 0.69
N ILE A 3 -5.75 10.62 -0.46
CA ILE A 3 -6.42 10.97 -1.72
C ILE A 3 -7.28 9.77 -2.11
N PRO A 4 -8.62 9.82 -1.91
CA PRO A 4 -9.53 8.79 -2.36
C PRO A 4 -9.47 8.58 -3.87
N LEU A 5 -9.62 7.34 -4.29
CA LEU A 5 -9.67 6.93 -5.68
C LEU A 5 -10.95 6.14 -5.92
N ALA A 6 -11.41 6.11 -7.17
CA ALA A 6 -12.51 5.24 -7.57
C ALA A 6 -12.18 3.76 -7.34
N GLY A 7 -13.21 2.93 -7.12
CA GLY A 7 -13.04 1.49 -6.94
C GLY A 7 -12.47 1.09 -5.58
N HIS A 8 -12.89 1.77 -4.51
CA HIS A 8 -12.51 1.46 -3.13
C HIS A 8 -10.99 1.50 -2.88
N LYS A 9 -10.30 2.41 -3.56
CA LYS A 9 -8.84 2.58 -3.49
C LYS A 9 -8.50 3.97 -2.94
N TYR A 10 -7.26 4.14 -2.53
CA TYR A 10 -6.75 5.45 -2.13
C TYR A 10 -5.23 5.53 -2.33
N LEU A 11 -4.74 6.75 -2.50
CA LEU A 11 -3.32 7.07 -2.46
C LEU A 11 -3.01 7.69 -1.11
N GLU A 12 -1.94 7.24 -0.49
CA GLU A 12 -1.43 7.82 0.74
C GLU A 12 -0.11 8.55 0.49
N VAL A 13 -0.08 9.84 0.80
CA VAL A 13 1.13 10.64 0.78
C VAL A 13 1.62 10.79 2.22
N VAL A 14 2.82 10.30 2.46
CA VAL A 14 3.44 10.24 3.80
C VAL A 14 4.72 11.03 3.84
N GLU A 15 5.05 11.52 5.03
CA GLU A 15 6.30 12.22 5.31
C GLU A 15 6.90 11.75 6.63
N VAL A 16 8.18 12.01 6.83
CA VAL A 16 8.86 11.74 8.09
C VAL A 16 8.41 12.78 9.13
N LEU A 17 7.84 12.30 10.23
CA LEU A 17 7.55 13.13 11.39
C LEU A 17 8.68 12.98 12.41
N ASP A 18 9.06 14.08 13.04
CA ASP A 18 9.99 14.08 14.18
C ASP A 18 9.25 13.68 15.46
N HIS A 19 9.00 12.39 15.59
CA HIS A 19 8.32 11.80 16.73
C HIS A 19 8.95 10.45 17.09
N PRO A 20 9.29 10.20 18.38
CA PRO A 20 9.98 8.98 18.82
C PRO A 20 9.29 7.66 18.44
N ALA A 21 7.95 7.66 18.29
CA ALA A 21 7.21 6.48 17.84
C ALA A 21 7.50 6.14 16.38
N SER A 22 7.80 7.12 15.52
CA SER A 22 8.11 6.89 14.11
C SER A 22 9.43 6.14 13.93
N ASP A 23 10.37 6.29 14.86
CA ASP A 23 11.66 5.60 14.81
C ASP A 23 11.56 4.11 15.16
N LYS A 24 10.54 3.74 15.93
CA LYS A 24 10.31 2.37 16.42
C LYS A 24 9.32 1.60 15.55
N ALA A 25 8.37 2.28 14.94
CA ALA A 25 7.34 1.63 14.13
C ALA A 25 7.92 1.21 12.77
N PRO A 26 7.71 -0.05 12.31
CA PRO A 26 8.22 -0.52 11.01
C PRO A 26 7.81 0.37 9.83
N PHE A 27 6.57 0.87 9.84
CA PHE A 27 6.11 1.79 8.80
C PHE A 27 6.87 3.13 8.84
N GLY A 28 7.09 3.71 10.02
CA GLY A 28 7.89 4.92 10.18
C GLY A 28 9.34 4.75 9.71
N GLN A 29 9.93 3.58 9.98
CA GLN A 29 11.27 3.23 9.48
C GLN A 29 11.30 3.14 7.96
N ALA A 30 10.26 2.56 7.32
CA ALA A 30 10.15 2.49 5.87
C ALA A 30 10.02 3.89 5.23
N VAL A 31 9.17 4.75 5.80
CA VAL A 31 9.02 6.16 5.34
C VAL A 31 10.35 6.89 5.43
N ARG A 32 11.07 6.76 6.56
CA ARG A 32 12.38 7.39 6.76
C ARG A 32 13.41 6.89 5.77
N ALA A 33 13.49 5.58 5.56
CA ALA A 33 14.42 4.97 4.61
C ALA A 33 14.14 5.46 3.18
N ARG A 34 12.88 5.52 2.77
CA ARG A 34 12.51 6.03 1.45
C ARG A 34 12.79 7.52 1.29
N SER A 35 12.50 8.32 2.31
CA SER A 35 12.82 9.75 2.34
C SER A 35 14.33 10.00 2.21
N ALA A 36 15.15 9.26 2.94
CA ALA A 36 16.61 9.34 2.86
C ALA A 36 17.15 8.94 1.49
N ALA A 37 16.46 8.06 0.76
CA ALA A 37 16.77 7.67 -0.61
C ALA A 37 16.25 8.65 -1.69
N GLY A 38 15.72 9.81 -1.30
CA GLY A 38 15.24 10.84 -2.23
C GLY A 38 13.71 10.86 -2.42
N GLY A 39 12.95 10.07 -1.67
CA GLY A 39 11.48 10.04 -1.75
C GLY A 39 10.95 9.21 -2.93
N GLY A 40 9.74 9.51 -3.39
CA GLY A 40 9.02 8.79 -4.45
C GLY A 40 8.17 7.64 -3.94
N TRP A 41 7.80 6.72 -4.81
CA TRP A 41 6.95 5.58 -4.47
C TRP A 41 7.62 4.68 -3.42
N MET A 42 6.91 4.43 -2.31
CA MET A 42 7.44 3.59 -1.24
C MET A 42 6.98 2.14 -1.38
N GLY A 43 5.76 1.91 -1.83
CA GLY A 43 5.17 0.58 -1.97
C GLY A 43 3.66 0.64 -2.05
N TRP A 44 3.02 -0.51 -1.93
CA TRP A 44 1.59 -0.67 -2.04
C TRP A 44 1.06 -1.66 -1.00
N CYS A 45 -0.26 -1.60 -0.75
CA CYS A 45 -0.92 -2.56 0.12
C CYS A 45 -2.15 -3.15 -0.55
N VAL A 46 -2.53 -4.33 -0.08
CA VAL A 46 -3.73 -5.04 -0.51
C VAL A 46 -4.62 -5.24 0.70
N GLU A 47 -5.89 -4.85 0.56
CA GLU A 47 -6.92 -5.21 1.52
C GLU A 47 -7.28 -6.69 1.36
N VAL A 48 -7.41 -7.40 2.49
CA VAL A 48 -7.76 -8.81 2.52
C VAL A 48 -8.81 -9.08 3.60
N ASP A 49 -9.68 -10.05 3.33
CA ASP A 49 -10.71 -10.47 4.30
C ASP A 49 -10.14 -11.30 5.44
N ASP A 50 -9.04 -12.01 5.20
CA ASP A 50 -8.40 -12.87 6.20
C ASP A 50 -6.88 -12.75 6.14
N LEU A 51 -6.27 -12.55 7.31
CA LEU A 51 -4.81 -12.46 7.47
C LEU A 51 -4.16 -13.79 7.86
N ALA A 52 -4.95 -14.80 8.29
CA ALA A 52 -4.40 -16.06 8.78
C ALA A 52 -3.49 -16.79 7.78
N PRO A 53 -3.82 -16.88 6.47
CA PRO A 53 -2.91 -17.50 5.49
C PRO A 53 -1.57 -16.77 5.36
N PHE A 54 -1.55 -15.46 5.56
CA PHE A 54 -0.32 -14.66 5.53
C PHE A 54 0.47 -14.80 6.82
N GLU A 55 -0.20 -14.88 7.98
CA GLU A 55 0.45 -15.14 9.27
C GLU A 55 1.18 -16.48 9.26
N GLU A 56 0.53 -17.54 8.75
CA GLU A 56 1.12 -18.86 8.61
C GLU A 56 2.34 -18.83 7.68
N ARG A 57 2.19 -18.27 6.48
CA ARG A 57 3.25 -18.22 5.46
C ARG A 57 4.45 -17.39 5.89
N LEU A 58 4.21 -16.25 6.57
CA LEU A 58 5.27 -15.36 7.02
C LEU A 58 5.82 -15.73 8.40
N GLY A 59 5.24 -16.72 9.08
CA GLY A 59 5.68 -17.22 10.39
C GLY A 59 5.59 -16.15 11.49
N ARG A 60 4.65 -15.22 11.40
CA ARG A 60 4.48 -14.13 12.37
C ARG A 60 3.05 -13.64 12.41
N ALA A 61 2.64 -13.10 13.55
CA ALA A 61 1.31 -12.51 13.71
C ALA A 61 1.19 -11.14 13.02
N ALA A 62 -0.01 -10.85 12.53
CA ALA A 62 -0.39 -9.50 12.11
C ALA A 62 -0.42 -8.56 13.32
N VAL A 63 -0.10 -7.31 13.09
CA VAL A 63 -0.08 -6.28 14.13
C VAL A 63 -1.27 -5.32 13.99
N ASN A 64 -1.77 -4.84 15.12
CA ASN A 64 -2.82 -3.84 15.14
C ASN A 64 -2.26 -2.47 14.75
N GLY A 65 -3.04 -1.72 13.98
CA GLY A 65 -2.84 -0.32 13.71
C GLY A 65 -4.11 0.46 14.04
N ASN A 66 -3.94 1.72 14.39
CA ASN A 66 -5.07 2.61 14.62
C ASN A 66 -4.73 4.06 14.30
N ARG A 67 -5.77 4.83 14.01
CA ARG A 67 -5.71 6.29 13.86
C ARG A 67 -6.91 6.92 14.54
N LYS A 68 -6.67 7.80 15.49
CA LYS A 68 -7.71 8.62 16.13
C LYS A 68 -7.93 9.90 15.34
N PHE A 69 -9.19 10.20 15.09
CA PHE A 69 -9.62 11.47 14.52
C PHE A 69 -9.87 12.50 15.61
N PRO A 70 -9.81 13.81 15.30
CA PRO A 70 -10.08 14.87 16.29
C PRO A 70 -11.48 14.84 16.90
N ASP A 71 -12.44 14.23 16.22
CA ASP A 71 -13.84 14.07 16.66
C ASP A 71 -14.05 12.83 17.54
N GLY A 72 -12.99 12.10 17.88
CA GLY A 72 -13.00 10.92 18.74
C GLY A 72 -13.26 9.60 18.04
N ARG A 73 -13.59 9.60 16.74
CA ARG A 73 -13.69 8.36 15.98
C ARG A 73 -12.32 7.71 15.84
N GLU A 74 -12.30 6.42 15.64
CA GLU A 74 -11.06 5.65 15.50
C GLU A 74 -11.14 4.72 14.30
N LEU A 75 -10.18 4.85 13.40
CA LEU A 75 -9.95 3.90 12.31
C LEU A 75 -9.00 2.83 12.81
N VAL A 76 -9.39 1.56 12.68
CA VAL A 76 -8.64 0.41 13.21
C VAL A 76 -8.40 -0.60 12.11
N TRP A 77 -7.22 -1.20 12.12
CA TRP A 77 -6.87 -2.26 11.18
C TRP A 77 -5.90 -3.27 11.77
N LYS A 78 -5.73 -4.39 11.10
CA LYS A 78 -4.58 -5.29 11.26
C LYS A 78 -3.76 -5.28 10.00
N GLN A 79 -2.45 -5.47 10.12
CA GLN A 79 -1.53 -5.46 8.98
C GLN A 79 -0.38 -6.44 9.18
N ILE A 80 0.14 -6.96 8.06
CA ILE A 80 1.30 -7.84 8.01
C ILE A 80 2.10 -7.59 6.74
N GLY A 81 3.42 -7.75 6.80
CA GLY A 81 4.28 -7.60 5.63
C GLY A 81 4.99 -6.25 5.50
N ILE A 82 4.75 -5.29 6.40
CA ILE A 82 5.32 -3.93 6.36
C ILE A 82 6.86 -3.92 6.16
N LEU A 83 7.58 -4.88 6.73
CA LEU A 83 9.03 -4.96 6.55
C LEU A 83 9.44 -5.22 5.09
N GLY A 84 8.53 -5.75 4.27
CA GLY A 84 8.72 -5.90 2.83
C GLY A 84 8.93 -4.56 2.11
N LEU A 85 8.34 -3.47 2.60
CA LEU A 85 8.51 -2.13 2.02
C LEU A 85 9.98 -1.68 1.98
N ILE A 86 10.83 -2.21 2.87
CA ILE A 86 12.27 -1.90 2.89
C ILE A 86 13.06 -2.99 2.17
N ALA A 87 12.74 -4.27 2.44
CA ALA A 87 13.55 -5.41 1.99
C ALA A 87 13.27 -5.82 0.54
N ASP A 88 12.02 -5.70 0.10
CA ASP A 88 11.55 -6.11 -1.23
C ASP A 88 10.35 -5.25 -1.65
N PRO A 89 10.58 -3.98 -2.05
CA PRO A 89 9.51 -3.00 -2.29
C PRO A 89 8.54 -3.34 -3.45
N GLN A 90 8.79 -4.38 -4.24
CA GLN A 90 7.85 -4.86 -5.25
C GLN A 90 6.65 -5.59 -4.64
N VAL A 91 6.80 -6.17 -3.43
CA VAL A 91 5.71 -6.92 -2.78
C VAL A 91 4.84 -6.00 -1.93
N PRO A 92 3.51 -6.22 -1.91
CA PRO A 92 2.63 -5.45 -1.04
C PRO A 92 2.71 -5.94 0.40
N TYR A 93 2.30 -5.08 1.33
CA TYR A 93 1.84 -5.55 2.63
C TYR A 93 0.33 -5.77 2.60
N MET A 94 -0.17 -6.61 3.49
CA MET A 94 -1.59 -6.93 3.59
C MET A 94 -2.22 -6.21 4.76
N LEU A 95 -3.44 -5.77 4.57
CA LEU A 95 -4.22 -5.00 5.52
C LEU A 95 -5.65 -5.55 5.59
N LYS A 96 -6.19 -5.63 6.80
CA LYS A 96 -7.58 -5.91 7.06
C LYS A 96 -8.17 -4.80 7.90
N TRP A 97 -9.14 -4.07 7.35
CA TRP A 97 -9.87 -3.04 8.08
C TRP A 97 -10.77 -3.67 9.15
N GLN A 98 -10.94 -2.93 10.24
CA GLN A 98 -11.81 -3.31 11.36
C GLN A 98 -12.65 -2.10 11.78
N GLY A 99 -13.82 -2.36 12.38
CA GLY A 99 -14.68 -1.28 12.87
C GLY A 99 -15.64 -0.74 11.81
N ASP A 100 -15.88 0.57 11.84
CA ASP A 100 -16.87 1.23 10.98
C ASP A 100 -16.37 1.38 9.53
N PRO A 101 -17.01 0.71 8.54
CA PRO A 101 -16.60 0.79 7.14
C PRO A 101 -16.68 2.21 6.55
N SER A 102 -17.50 3.10 7.12
CA SER A 102 -17.61 4.49 6.65
C SER A 102 -16.32 5.28 6.86
N LEU A 103 -15.45 4.82 7.74
CA LEU A 103 -14.14 5.42 8.02
C LEU A 103 -13.04 4.98 7.05
N HIS A 104 -13.34 4.05 6.12
CA HIS A 104 -12.36 3.63 5.13
C HIS A 104 -11.81 4.85 4.37
N PRO A 105 -10.49 4.92 4.12
CA PRO A 105 -9.87 6.10 3.51
C PRO A 105 -10.43 6.50 2.15
N SER A 106 -10.94 5.56 1.35
CA SER A 106 -11.61 5.86 0.07
C SER A 106 -12.91 6.62 0.23
N ASN A 107 -13.52 6.64 1.42
CA ASN A 107 -14.77 7.32 1.72
C ASN A 107 -14.58 8.75 2.24
N ALA A 108 -13.34 9.26 2.29
CA ALA A 108 -13.08 10.61 2.81
C ALA A 108 -13.78 11.73 2.01
N TYR A 109 -13.94 11.53 0.71
CA TYR A 109 -14.77 12.33 -0.21
C TYR A 109 -14.96 11.56 -1.52
N ASP A 110 -15.95 11.96 -2.32
CA ASP A 110 -16.20 11.37 -3.64
C ASP A 110 -15.06 11.72 -4.60
N SER A 111 -14.55 10.70 -5.30
CA SER A 111 -13.48 10.88 -6.27
C SER A 111 -13.75 10.07 -7.53
N SER A 112 -13.61 10.70 -8.68
CA SER A 112 -13.60 10.04 -10.00
C SER A 112 -12.19 9.67 -10.47
N LEU A 113 -11.16 10.01 -9.70
CA LEU A 113 -9.77 9.68 -10.00
C LEU A 113 -9.57 8.17 -9.94
N LYS A 114 -9.17 7.56 -11.04
CA LYS A 114 -8.99 6.11 -11.14
C LYS A 114 -7.51 5.78 -11.32
N MET A 115 -6.98 4.88 -10.52
CA MET A 115 -5.68 4.25 -10.79
C MET A 115 -5.87 3.22 -11.91
N SER A 116 -5.14 3.35 -13.00
CA SER A 116 -5.29 2.47 -14.17
C SER A 116 -4.09 1.56 -14.43
N CYS A 117 -2.88 1.96 -14.00
CA CYS A 117 -1.69 1.14 -14.20
C CYS A 117 -0.66 1.34 -13.08
N LEU A 118 0.01 0.25 -12.71
CA LEU A 118 1.23 0.22 -11.91
C LEU A 118 2.38 -0.28 -12.78
N THR A 119 3.48 0.47 -12.87
CA THR A 119 4.72 -0.02 -13.46
C THR A 119 5.67 -0.42 -12.33
N ILE A 120 6.02 -1.70 -12.28
CA ILE A 120 6.80 -2.28 -11.19
C ILE A 120 8.11 -2.86 -11.74
N ALA A 121 9.24 -2.39 -11.22
CA ALA A 121 10.51 -3.07 -11.37
C ALA A 121 10.52 -4.32 -10.51
N GLY A 122 10.53 -5.50 -11.13
CA GLY A 122 10.40 -6.75 -10.40
C GLY A 122 9.85 -7.90 -11.22
N SER A 123 9.27 -8.87 -10.53
CA SER A 123 8.78 -10.12 -11.11
C SER A 123 7.37 -10.44 -10.66
N ALA A 124 6.46 -10.66 -11.62
CA ALA A 124 5.11 -11.14 -11.35
C ALA A 124 5.10 -12.44 -10.54
N SER A 125 6.00 -13.36 -10.84
CA SER A 125 6.11 -14.64 -10.11
C SER A 125 6.46 -14.43 -8.64
N ARG A 126 7.33 -13.48 -8.33
CA ARG A 126 7.71 -13.14 -6.96
C ARG A 126 6.53 -12.57 -6.17
N VAL A 127 5.73 -11.69 -6.79
CA VAL A 127 4.56 -11.12 -6.14
C VAL A 127 3.44 -12.16 -6.00
N THR A 128 3.22 -12.99 -7.01
CA THR A 128 2.28 -14.13 -6.96
C THR A 128 2.65 -15.11 -5.82
N GLU A 129 3.92 -15.47 -5.67
CA GLU A 129 4.40 -16.30 -4.56
C GLU A 129 4.11 -15.63 -3.19
N TRP A 130 4.39 -14.33 -3.09
CA TRP A 130 4.17 -13.56 -1.88
C TRP A 130 2.69 -13.47 -1.49
N LEU A 131 1.81 -13.19 -2.45
CA LEU A 131 0.36 -13.14 -2.25
C LEU A 131 -0.25 -14.55 -2.04
N GLY A 132 0.33 -15.57 -2.67
CA GLY A 132 -0.26 -16.92 -2.75
C GLY A 132 -1.40 -17.02 -3.77
N GLU A 133 -1.54 -16.01 -4.61
CA GLU A 133 -2.54 -15.92 -5.68
C GLU A 133 -2.04 -15.00 -6.80
N PRO A 134 -2.60 -15.08 -8.02
CA PRO A 134 -2.22 -14.19 -9.12
C PRO A 134 -2.36 -12.71 -8.73
N VAL A 135 -1.38 -11.89 -9.13
CA VAL A 135 -1.35 -10.46 -8.80
C VAL A 135 -2.52 -9.68 -9.40
N GLU A 136 -3.11 -10.16 -10.46
CA GLU A 136 -4.28 -9.57 -11.11
C GLU A 136 -5.52 -9.61 -10.23
N LYS A 137 -5.62 -10.58 -9.31
CA LYS A 137 -6.79 -10.74 -8.44
C LYS A 137 -6.96 -9.58 -7.45
N PRO A 138 -5.94 -9.18 -6.64
CA PRO A 138 -6.05 -8.01 -5.77
C PRO A 138 -5.98 -6.67 -6.53
N LEU A 139 -5.52 -6.68 -7.79
CA LEU A 139 -5.41 -5.49 -8.63
C LEU A 139 -6.47 -5.45 -9.73
N GLU A 140 -7.66 -5.98 -9.46
CA GLU A 140 -8.80 -5.87 -10.37
C GLU A 140 -8.95 -4.42 -10.86
N ASP A 141 -9.13 -4.24 -12.17
CA ASP A 141 -9.20 -2.95 -12.86
C ASP A 141 -7.90 -2.11 -12.89
N VAL A 142 -6.77 -2.66 -12.46
CA VAL A 142 -5.46 -1.99 -12.53
C VAL A 142 -4.51 -2.86 -13.34
N ALA A 143 -4.03 -2.35 -14.47
CA ALA A 143 -2.99 -3.02 -15.23
C ALA A 143 -1.65 -3.00 -14.47
N VAL A 144 -0.85 -4.07 -14.63
CA VAL A 144 0.51 -4.10 -14.07
C VAL A 144 1.51 -4.34 -15.19
N GLU A 145 2.45 -3.41 -15.32
CA GLU A 145 3.59 -3.52 -16.21
C GLU A 145 4.82 -3.94 -15.42
N TRP A 146 5.38 -5.09 -15.77
CA TRP A 146 6.59 -5.63 -15.16
C TRP A 146 7.81 -5.26 -15.98
N VAL A 147 8.76 -4.58 -15.36
CA VAL A 147 10.02 -4.15 -16.00
C VAL A 147 11.21 -4.48 -15.12
N ALA A 148 12.40 -4.48 -15.71
CA ALA A 148 13.66 -4.63 -15.00
C ALA A 148 13.69 -5.73 -13.93
N PRO A 149 13.39 -7.01 -14.26
CA PRO A 149 13.28 -8.10 -13.27
C PRO A 149 14.57 -8.37 -12.47
N HIS A 150 15.69 -7.81 -12.90
CA HIS A 150 17.01 -7.88 -12.25
C HIS A 150 17.51 -6.52 -11.76
N GLY A 151 16.65 -5.49 -11.82
CA GLY A 151 16.95 -4.15 -11.29
C GLY A 151 16.64 -4.02 -9.81
N THR A 152 16.74 -2.79 -9.31
CA THR A 152 16.25 -2.47 -7.96
C THR A 152 14.72 -2.58 -7.92
N PRO A 153 14.16 -3.46 -7.09
CA PRO A 153 12.71 -3.70 -7.08
C PRO A 153 11.93 -2.50 -6.53
N GLY A 154 10.67 -2.38 -6.96
CA GLY A 154 9.72 -1.40 -6.44
C GLY A 154 8.84 -0.77 -7.50
N ILE A 155 7.90 0.07 -7.07
CA ILE A 155 7.05 0.84 -7.97
C ILE A 155 7.89 1.94 -8.63
N LEU A 156 7.84 2.01 -9.96
CA LEU A 156 8.49 3.05 -10.75
C LEU A 156 7.52 4.19 -11.06
N SER A 157 6.29 3.86 -11.41
CA SER A 157 5.26 4.84 -11.73
C SER A 157 3.87 4.31 -11.50
N VAL A 158 2.93 5.24 -11.33
CA VAL A 158 1.49 4.97 -11.26
C VAL A 158 0.77 5.86 -12.25
N THR A 159 -0.10 5.29 -13.07
CA THR A 159 -0.93 6.02 -14.01
C THR A 159 -2.35 6.18 -13.47
N PHE A 160 -2.84 7.40 -13.51
CA PHE A 160 -4.18 7.77 -13.10
C PHE A 160 -4.98 8.29 -14.31
N GLU A 161 -6.24 7.88 -14.40
CA GLU A 161 -7.22 8.47 -15.31
C GLU A 161 -7.89 9.66 -14.63
N THR A 162 -7.83 10.81 -15.27
CA THR A 162 -8.45 12.06 -14.82
C THR A 162 -9.43 12.57 -15.85
N ALA A 163 -10.26 13.56 -15.49
CA ALA A 163 -11.15 14.24 -16.43
C ALA A 163 -10.42 14.88 -17.63
N ASN A 164 -9.12 15.16 -17.49
CA ASN A 164 -8.28 15.78 -18.52
C ASN A 164 -7.35 14.78 -19.24
N GLY A 165 -7.56 13.48 -19.05
CA GLY A 165 -6.74 12.43 -19.62
C GLY A 165 -5.87 11.71 -18.59
N ALA A 166 -5.01 10.79 -19.07
CA ALA A 166 -4.12 10.01 -18.21
C ALA A 166 -2.94 10.87 -17.72
N VAL A 167 -2.58 10.67 -16.46
CA VAL A 167 -1.40 11.27 -15.81
C VAL A 167 -0.58 10.17 -15.18
N THR A 168 0.71 10.13 -15.50
CA THR A 168 1.66 9.18 -14.89
C THR A 168 2.62 9.95 -13.98
N LEU A 169 2.75 9.48 -12.74
CA LEU A 169 3.62 10.03 -11.71
C LEU A 169 4.73 9.04 -11.37
#